data_019914864c70745b3cb936d9d5f8f531
#
_entry.id   019914864c70745b3cb936d9d5f8f531
#
_cell.length_a   1.000
_cell.length_b   1.000
_cell.length_c   1.000
_cell.angle_alpha   90.00
_cell.angle_beta   90.00
_cell.angle_gamma   90.00
#
_symmetry.space_group_name_H-M   'P 1'
#
loop_
_entity.id
_entity.type
_entity.pdbx_description
1 polymer ?
#
loop_
_entity_poly.entity_id
_entity_poly.type
_entity_poly.pdbx_seq_one_letter_code
_entity_poly.pdbx_strand_id
1 'polypeptide(L)'
;MEKSQEQDRQQILDLVADYCRKYHLENKKPYEPGDRIPYASRVYDEKEMVNLVDSALEFWLTSGRYTDEFEEKLAKYLGVRYCSLVNSGSSANLVAFMALTSPLLKERQVR
;
A
#
# COMPACT_ATOMS: atom_id res chain seq x y z
N MET A 1 14.47 13.85 16.26
CA MET A 1 15.08 12.49 16.20
C MET A 1 16.59 12.67 16.30
N GLU A 2 17.26 11.88 17.11
CA GLU A 2 18.70 12.00 17.24
C GLU A 2 19.40 11.51 15.97
N LYS A 3 20.51 12.14 15.61
CA LYS A 3 21.26 11.86 14.38
C LYS A 3 21.69 10.39 14.24
N SER A 4 21.90 9.70 15.35
CA SER A 4 22.25 8.27 15.38
C SER A 4 21.04 7.38 15.01
N GLN A 5 19.85 7.67 15.48
CA GLN A 5 18.65 6.91 15.18
C GLN A 5 18.28 6.97 13.70
N GLU A 6 18.43 8.13 13.07
CA GLU A 6 18.17 8.28 11.63
C GLU A 6 19.19 7.50 10.80
N GLN A 7 20.47 7.52 11.22
CA GLN A 7 21.51 6.75 10.55
C GLN A 7 21.27 5.23 10.65
N ASP A 8 20.90 4.74 11.83
CA ASP A 8 20.58 3.33 12.05
C ASP A 8 19.35 2.92 11.21
N ARG A 9 18.33 3.76 11.18
CA ARG A 9 17.14 3.56 10.35
C ARG A 9 17.52 3.43 8.87
N GLN A 10 18.31 4.35 8.35
CA GLN A 10 18.74 4.33 6.94
C GLN A 10 19.53 3.05 6.62
N GLN A 11 20.44 2.60 7.49
CA GLN A 11 21.18 1.35 7.29
C GLN A 11 20.26 0.13 7.20
N ILE A 12 19.23 0.06 8.02
CA ILE A 12 18.24 -1.02 7.96
C ILE A 12 17.51 -1.00 6.61
N LEU A 13 17.06 0.17 6.18
CA LEU A 13 16.34 0.33 4.92
C LEU A 13 17.21 -0.01 3.70
N ASP A 14 18.48 0.38 3.71
CA ASP A 14 19.44 0.03 2.66
C ASP A 14 19.66 -1.49 2.60
N LEU A 15 19.79 -2.16 3.74
CA LEU A 15 19.89 -3.63 3.79
C LEU A 15 18.65 -4.33 3.27
N VAL A 16 17.46 -3.80 3.55
CA VAL A 16 16.20 -4.32 3.01
C VAL A 16 16.17 -4.19 1.49
N ALA A 17 16.54 -3.02 0.97
CA ALA A 17 16.59 -2.78 -0.48
C ALA A 17 17.56 -3.75 -1.17
N ASP A 18 18.76 -3.90 -0.63
CA ASP A 18 19.80 -4.78 -1.18
C ASP A 18 19.38 -6.26 -1.14
N TYR A 19 18.78 -6.70 -0.04
CA TYR A 19 18.23 -8.05 0.07
C TYR A 19 17.17 -8.31 -1.01
N CYS A 20 16.23 -7.39 -1.18
CA CYS A 20 15.16 -7.52 -2.18
C CYS A 20 15.73 -7.57 -3.60
N ARG A 21 16.65 -6.68 -3.96
CA ARG A 21 17.29 -6.67 -5.27
C ARG A 21 17.96 -8.01 -5.53
N LYS A 22 18.83 -8.44 -4.62
CA LYS A 22 19.65 -9.65 -4.78
C LYS A 22 18.84 -10.93 -4.90
N TYR A 23 17.81 -11.11 -4.07
CA TYR A 23 17.13 -12.40 -3.96
C TYR A 23 15.78 -12.46 -4.66
N HIS A 24 15.18 -11.34 -5.00
CA HIS A 24 13.83 -11.30 -5.58
C HIS A 24 13.75 -10.62 -6.94
N LEU A 25 14.68 -9.72 -7.27
CA LEU A 25 14.60 -8.94 -8.52
C LEU A 25 15.59 -9.39 -9.57
N GLU A 26 16.83 -9.72 -9.20
CA GLU A 26 17.88 -10.14 -10.15
C GLU A 26 17.54 -11.42 -10.93
N ASN A 27 16.66 -12.26 -10.38
CA ASN A 27 16.25 -13.52 -10.99
C ASN A 27 14.90 -13.45 -11.74
N LYS A 28 14.31 -12.26 -11.91
CA LYS A 28 13.10 -12.11 -12.72
C LYS A 28 13.44 -12.38 -14.18
N LYS A 29 12.98 -13.52 -14.71
CA LYS A 29 13.05 -13.76 -16.14
C LYS A 29 12.21 -12.73 -16.89
N PRO A 30 12.74 -12.12 -17.95
CA PRO A 30 11.91 -11.36 -18.89
C PRO A 30 10.86 -12.31 -19.50
N TYR A 31 9.70 -11.77 -19.85
CA TYR A 31 8.66 -12.51 -20.56
C TYR A 31 9.17 -12.94 -21.95
N GLU A 32 8.97 -14.20 -22.30
CA GLU A 32 9.26 -14.74 -23.63
C GLU A 32 7.95 -15.22 -24.29
N PRO A 33 7.85 -15.12 -25.63
CA PRO A 33 6.69 -15.62 -26.36
C PRO A 33 6.48 -17.11 -26.07
N GLY A 34 5.29 -17.46 -25.56
CA GLY A 34 4.95 -18.82 -25.13
C GLY A 34 4.91 -19.01 -23.62
N ASP A 35 5.41 -18.08 -22.86
CA ASP A 35 5.27 -18.09 -21.40
C ASP A 35 3.81 -17.91 -20.98
N ARG A 36 3.46 -18.53 -19.86
CA ARG A 36 2.13 -18.36 -19.27
C ARG A 36 1.94 -16.92 -18.78
N ILE A 37 0.92 -16.24 -19.29
CA ILE A 37 0.51 -14.93 -18.80
C ILE A 37 -0.40 -15.14 -17.60
N PRO A 38 -0.01 -14.72 -16.38
CA PRO A 38 -0.88 -14.80 -15.23
C PRO A 38 -2.01 -13.77 -15.36
N TYR A 39 -3.22 -14.15 -14.97
CA TYR A 39 -4.37 -13.24 -14.97
C TYR A 39 -4.26 -12.12 -13.92
N ALA A 40 -3.48 -12.38 -12.88
CA ALA A 40 -3.13 -11.40 -11.86
C ALA A 40 -1.67 -11.64 -11.43
N SER A 41 -0.88 -10.60 -11.41
CA SER A 41 0.48 -10.65 -10.93
C SER A 41 0.78 -9.45 -10.05
N ARG A 42 1.79 -9.61 -9.22
CA ARG A 42 2.28 -8.54 -8.36
C ARG A 42 3.36 -7.78 -9.10
N VAL A 43 3.18 -6.47 -9.19
CA VAL A 43 4.18 -5.57 -9.78
C VAL A 43 4.69 -4.66 -8.68
N TYR A 44 5.75 -5.09 -8.03
CA TYR A 44 6.43 -4.32 -7.02
C TYR A 44 7.94 -4.58 -7.06
N ASP A 45 8.70 -3.67 -6.52
CA ASP A 45 10.15 -3.72 -6.38
C ASP A 45 10.58 -3.61 -4.91
N GLU A 46 11.81 -3.21 -4.65
CA GLU A 46 12.32 -3.05 -3.30
C GLU A 46 11.66 -1.91 -2.54
N LYS A 47 11.06 -0.94 -3.23
CA LYS A 47 10.49 0.27 -2.59
C LYS A 47 9.30 -0.06 -1.70
N GLU A 48 8.44 -0.98 -2.12
CA GLU A 48 7.31 -1.43 -1.31
C GLU A 48 7.80 -2.09 -0.01
N MET A 49 8.86 -2.92 -0.10
CA MET A 49 9.44 -3.54 1.09
C MET A 49 10.15 -2.53 1.99
N VAL A 50 10.85 -1.56 1.43
CA VAL A 50 11.46 -0.46 2.18
C VAL A 50 10.38 0.33 2.92
N ASN A 51 9.32 0.74 2.25
CA ASN A 51 8.22 1.48 2.87
C ASN A 51 7.52 0.66 3.98
N LEU A 52 7.35 -0.64 3.78
CA LEU A 52 6.78 -1.52 4.80
C LEU A 52 7.64 -1.57 6.07
N VAL A 53 8.96 -1.77 5.91
CA VAL A 53 9.89 -1.81 7.04
C VAL A 53 10.01 -0.42 7.68
N ASP A 54 10.07 0.64 6.90
CA ASP A 54 10.12 2.01 7.38
C ASP A 54 8.89 2.34 8.26
N SER A 55 7.71 1.94 7.82
CA SER A 55 6.48 2.05 8.62
C SER A 55 6.55 1.23 9.93
N ALA A 56 7.09 0.00 9.85
CA ALA A 56 7.21 -0.85 11.03
C ALA A 56 8.20 -0.30 12.08
N LEU A 57 9.26 0.37 11.64
CA LEU A 57 10.25 1.01 12.53
C LEU A 57 9.69 2.19 13.32
N GLU A 58 8.53 2.71 12.97
CA GLU A 58 7.81 3.70 13.78
C GLU A 58 7.21 3.10 15.05
N PHE A 59 7.19 1.78 15.15
CA PHE A 59 6.59 1.03 16.25
C PHE A 59 5.10 1.35 16.48
N TRP A 60 4.45 1.91 15.46
CA TRP A 60 3.03 2.18 15.41
C TRP A 60 2.40 1.26 14.37
N LEU A 61 1.88 0.10 14.82
CA LEU A 61 1.48 -1.01 13.96
C LEU A 61 0.00 -0.95 13.54
N THR A 62 -0.56 0.25 13.48
CA THR A 62 -1.90 0.52 12.99
C THR A 62 -1.88 1.61 11.92
N SER A 63 -3.02 2.23 11.61
CA SER A 63 -3.10 3.37 10.71
C SER A 63 -2.19 4.51 11.17
N GLY A 64 -1.37 5.03 10.28
CA GLY A 64 -0.39 6.08 10.55
C GLY A 64 -0.10 6.92 9.29
N ARG A 65 1.06 7.58 9.25
CA ARG A 65 1.41 8.54 8.17
C ARG A 65 1.27 7.99 6.75
N TYR A 66 1.60 6.71 6.52
CA TYR A 66 1.43 6.11 5.20
C TYR A 66 -0.04 5.96 4.79
N THR A 67 -0.93 5.71 5.75
CA THR A 67 -2.37 5.69 5.49
C THR A 67 -2.86 7.07 5.08
N ASP A 68 -2.50 8.09 5.84
CA ASP A 68 -2.91 9.48 5.58
C ASP A 68 -2.41 9.96 4.21
N GLU A 69 -1.14 9.70 3.91
CA GLU A 69 -0.52 10.04 2.64
C GLU A 69 -1.16 9.29 1.44
N PHE A 70 -1.50 8.01 1.62
CA PHE A 70 -2.18 7.22 0.60
C PHE A 70 -3.58 7.76 0.33
N GLU A 71 -4.37 8.02 1.37
CA GLU A 71 -5.74 8.54 1.26
C GLU A 71 -5.76 9.90 0.55
N GLU A 72 -4.85 10.80 0.91
CA GLU A 72 -4.72 12.11 0.28
C GLU A 72 -4.33 12.00 -1.20
N LYS A 73 -3.27 11.24 -1.50
CA LYS A 73 -2.76 11.10 -2.86
C LYS A 73 -3.75 10.40 -3.78
N LEU A 74 -4.40 9.34 -3.29
CA LEU A 74 -5.38 8.60 -4.10
C LEU A 74 -6.63 9.43 -4.34
N ALA A 75 -7.15 10.14 -3.34
CA ALA A 75 -8.27 11.05 -3.50
C ALA A 75 -7.96 12.12 -4.57
N LYS A 76 -6.78 12.71 -4.51
CA LYS A 76 -6.31 13.70 -5.49
C LYS A 76 -6.19 13.11 -6.90
N TYR A 77 -5.60 11.92 -7.01
CA TYR A 77 -5.43 11.23 -8.30
C TYR A 77 -6.77 10.93 -8.98
N LEU A 78 -7.77 10.49 -8.19
CA LEU A 78 -9.11 10.18 -8.69
C LEU A 78 -10.02 11.41 -8.84
N GLY A 79 -9.58 12.58 -8.41
CA GLY A 79 -10.39 13.81 -8.43
C GLY A 79 -11.59 13.76 -7.48
N VAL A 80 -11.52 12.96 -6.42
CA VAL A 80 -12.56 12.85 -5.39
C VAL A 80 -12.12 13.59 -4.12
N ARG A 81 -13.10 13.90 -3.27
CA ARG A 81 -12.86 14.70 -2.07
C ARG A 81 -12.24 13.88 -0.93
N TYR A 82 -12.61 12.62 -0.82
CA TYR A 82 -12.21 11.74 0.26
C TYR A 82 -11.86 10.35 -0.26
N CYS A 83 -10.94 9.71 0.41
CA CYS A 83 -10.59 8.31 0.26
C CYS A 83 -10.43 7.71 1.66
N SER A 84 -10.83 6.46 1.85
CA SER A 84 -10.60 5.73 3.09
C SER A 84 -9.94 4.41 2.79
N LEU A 85 -8.76 4.20 3.38
CA LEU A 85 -8.01 2.95 3.26
C LEU A 85 -8.62 1.89 4.18
N VAL A 86 -8.76 0.68 3.66
CA VAL A 86 -9.20 -0.50 4.39
C VAL A 86 -8.22 -1.65 4.18
N ASN A 87 -8.33 -2.70 4.98
CA ASN A 87 -7.38 -3.81 4.99
C ASN A 87 -7.46 -4.76 3.79
N SER A 88 -8.52 -4.71 3.00
CA SER A 88 -8.69 -5.57 1.83
C SER A 88 -9.75 -5.04 0.87
N GLY A 89 -9.73 -5.55 -0.38
CA GLY A 89 -10.78 -5.26 -1.36
C GLY A 89 -12.16 -5.74 -0.91
N SER A 90 -12.25 -6.85 -0.20
CA SER A 90 -13.51 -7.34 0.38
C SER A 90 -14.07 -6.37 1.42
N SER A 91 -13.23 -5.83 2.28
CA SER A 91 -13.63 -4.78 3.23
C SER A 91 -14.02 -3.49 2.51
N ALA A 92 -13.34 -3.12 1.44
CA ALA A 92 -13.70 -1.96 0.63
C ALA A 92 -15.11 -2.10 0.04
N ASN A 93 -15.43 -3.27 -0.54
CA ASN A 93 -16.76 -3.55 -1.06
C ASN A 93 -17.83 -3.52 0.03
N LEU A 94 -17.54 -4.10 1.20
CA LEU A 94 -18.47 -4.09 2.33
C LEU A 94 -18.76 -2.68 2.81
N VAL A 95 -17.72 -1.88 3.04
CA VAL A 95 -17.87 -0.50 3.50
C VAL A 95 -18.60 0.36 2.47
N ALA A 96 -18.28 0.21 1.18
CA ALA A 96 -18.95 0.93 0.12
C ALA A 96 -20.45 0.57 0.05
N PHE A 97 -20.79 -0.72 0.14
CA PHE A 97 -22.17 -1.16 0.18
C PHE A 97 -22.92 -0.63 1.40
N MET A 98 -22.32 -0.73 2.58
CA MET A 98 -22.90 -0.20 3.81
C MET A 98 -23.09 1.32 3.76
N ALA A 99 -22.20 2.05 3.10
CA ALA A 99 -22.37 3.48 2.89
C ALA A 99 -23.61 3.80 2.05
N LEU A 100 -23.91 2.98 1.03
CA LEU A 100 -25.12 3.13 0.20
C LEU A 100 -26.42 2.86 0.98
N THR A 101 -26.37 2.04 2.01
CA THR A 101 -27.51 1.73 2.88
C THR A 101 -27.65 2.71 4.05
N SER A 102 -26.81 3.74 4.14
CA SER A 102 -26.80 4.69 5.24
C SER A 102 -28.08 5.54 5.27
N PRO A 103 -28.75 5.67 6.44
CA PRO A 103 -29.90 6.56 6.60
C PRO A 103 -29.58 8.03 6.28
N LEU A 104 -28.32 8.44 6.35
CA LEU A 104 -27.88 9.79 6.00
C LEU A 104 -28.12 10.13 4.53
N LEU A 105 -28.27 9.14 3.67
CA LEU A 105 -28.61 9.32 2.25
C LEU A 105 -30.08 9.64 2.01
N LYS A 106 -30.94 9.52 3.03
CA LYS A 106 -32.38 9.80 2.95
C LYS A 106 -33.03 9.01 1.78
N GLU A 107 -33.63 9.72 0.82
CA GLU A 107 -34.29 9.12 -0.34
C GLU A 107 -33.33 8.40 -1.31
N ARG A 108 -32.03 8.71 -1.24
CA ARG A 108 -30.99 8.03 -2.04
C ARG A 108 -30.45 6.76 -1.40
N GLN A 109 -30.96 6.40 -0.23
CA GLN A 109 -30.59 5.17 0.46
C GLN A 109 -31.02 3.94 -0.36
N VAL A 110 -30.09 2.99 -0.55
CA VAL A 110 -30.42 1.67 -1.09
C VAL A 110 -31.07 0.82 0.02
N ARG A 111 -32.21 0.23 -0.25
CA ARG A 111 -32.99 -0.61 0.67
C ARG A 111 -33.07 -2.04 0.18
#